data_4d30608e8a9cc66955cd52b1e1c40a33
#
_entry.id   4d30608e8a9cc66955cd52b1e1c40a33
#
_cell.length_a   1.000
_cell.length_b   1.000
_cell.length_c   1.000
_cell.angle_alpha   90.00
_cell.angle_beta   90.00
_cell.angle_gamma   90.00
#
_symmetry.space_group_name_H-M   'P 1'
#
loop_
_entity.id
_entity.type
_entity.pdbx_description
1 polymer ?
#
loop_
_entity_poly.entity_id
_entity_poly.type
_entity_poly.pdbx_seq_one_letter_code
_entity_poly.pdbx_strand_id
1 'polypeptide(L)'
;MSLVLGPVHHWMYKKIKTTEARESFVANAFKEKYGQAADEILNNVYGKYPQSNPDTPLEELLEGVAIHQGIQELIIKAETREAATIAAFCEKYGDEAKELAVKAAHDCGVECGKKAAQENNENGCTASRAFELLSGNFCDGMPCDRGAQVTDESDARTTWDHTECIHESYWKDAGASFETMCELVTSWIAGFGEGVNPKIKYTREKAIAFGDSECISTYEISA
;
A
#
# COMPACT_ATOMS: atom_id res chain seq x y z
N MET A 1 -26.14 -18.32 8.02
CA MET A 1 -24.96 -19.16 8.33
C MET A 1 -23.96 -18.27 9.02
N SER A 2 -23.42 -18.68 10.16
CA SER A 2 -22.35 -17.93 10.83
C SER A 2 -21.11 -17.99 9.94
N LEU A 3 -20.58 -16.81 9.55
CA LEU A 3 -19.31 -16.70 8.83
C LEU A 3 -18.19 -17.19 9.75
N VAL A 4 -17.47 -18.24 9.35
CA VAL A 4 -16.27 -18.67 10.07
C VAL A 4 -15.09 -18.01 9.38
N LEU A 5 -14.68 -16.84 9.89
CA LEU A 5 -13.47 -16.16 9.43
C LEU A 5 -12.24 -16.82 10.05
N GLY A 6 -11.33 -17.28 9.19
CA GLY A 6 -10.03 -17.81 9.63
C GLY A 6 -8.97 -16.72 9.74
N PRO A 7 -7.80 -17.03 10.34
CA PRO A 7 -6.69 -16.08 10.52
C PRO A 7 -6.26 -15.37 9.21
N VAL A 8 -6.34 -16.05 8.07
CA VAL A 8 -5.98 -15.48 6.75
C VAL A 8 -6.87 -14.30 6.36
N HIS A 9 -8.16 -14.31 6.72
CA HIS A 9 -9.08 -13.23 6.38
C HIS A 9 -8.78 -11.96 7.22
N HIS A 10 -8.49 -12.11 8.51
CA HIS A 10 -8.05 -11.01 9.36
C HIS A 10 -6.68 -10.47 8.95
N TRP A 11 -5.78 -11.35 8.50
CA TRP A 11 -4.50 -10.95 7.94
C TRP A 11 -4.68 -10.11 6.66
N MET A 12 -5.56 -10.52 5.75
CA MET A 12 -5.90 -9.72 4.57
C MET A 12 -6.54 -8.39 4.95
N TYR A 13 -7.47 -8.38 5.92
CA TYR A 13 -8.08 -7.14 6.38
C TYR A 13 -7.07 -6.18 6.98
N LYS A 14 -6.07 -6.68 7.74
CA LYS A 14 -4.95 -5.85 8.23
C LYS A 14 -4.22 -5.13 7.08
N LYS A 15 -3.95 -5.82 5.96
CA LYS A 15 -3.31 -5.23 4.79
C LYS A 15 -4.18 -4.14 4.13
N ILE A 16 -5.47 -4.38 4.01
CA ILE A 16 -6.43 -3.39 3.51
C ILE A 16 -6.41 -2.14 4.41
N LYS A 17 -6.43 -2.32 5.73
CA LYS A 17 -6.33 -1.21 6.69
C LYS A 17 -5.02 -0.44 6.56
N THR A 18 -3.93 -1.10 6.17
CA THR A 18 -2.65 -0.42 5.90
C THR A 18 -2.75 0.47 4.64
N THR A 19 -3.44 0.04 3.58
CA THR A 19 -3.71 0.88 2.41
C THR A 19 -4.57 2.09 2.79
N GLU A 20 -5.63 1.89 3.58
CA GLU A 20 -6.48 2.99 4.08
C GLU A 20 -5.70 3.98 4.98
N ALA A 21 -4.77 3.47 5.78
CA ALA A 21 -3.91 4.32 6.61
C ALA A 21 -2.93 5.14 5.76
N ARG A 22 -2.36 4.57 4.69
CA ARG A 22 -1.50 5.29 3.73
C ARG A 22 -2.28 6.40 3.04
N GLU A 23 -3.49 6.12 2.52
CA GLU A 23 -4.37 7.14 1.95
C GLU A 23 -4.64 8.28 2.94
N SER A 24 -5.00 7.94 4.18
CA SER A 24 -5.29 8.94 5.22
C SER A 24 -4.07 9.80 5.56
N PHE A 25 -2.88 9.21 5.58
CA PHE A 25 -1.63 9.91 5.84
C PHE A 25 -1.33 10.93 4.72
N VAL A 26 -1.47 10.51 3.47
CA VAL A 26 -1.31 11.40 2.30
C VAL A 26 -2.38 12.50 2.28
N ALA A 27 -3.64 12.15 2.56
CA ALA A 27 -4.73 13.13 2.65
C ALA A 27 -4.47 14.20 3.72
N ASN A 28 -3.89 13.82 4.86
CA ASN A 28 -3.50 14.78 5.89
C ASN A 28 -2.38 15.70 5.42
N ALA A 29 -1.36 15.19 4.72
CA ALA A 29 -0.32 16.04 4.12
C ALA A 29 -0.91 17.06 3.12
N PHE A 30 -1.89 16.65 2.32
CA PHE A 30 -2.63 17.58 1.45
C PHE A 30 -3.42 18.64 2.23
N LYS A 31 -4.10 18.25 3.33
CA LYS A 31 -4.80 19.20 4.19
C LYS A 31 -3.85 20.21 4.83
N GLU A 32 -2.71 19.77 5.31
CA GLU A 32 -1.68 20.67 5.87
C GLU A 32 -1.17 21.67 4.83
N LYS A 33 -0.99 21.24 3.59
CA LYS A 33 -0.46 22.07 2.51
C LYS A 33 -1.50 23.01 1.90
N TYR A 34 -2.72 22.50 1.62
CA TYR A 34 -3.72 23.19 0.80
C TYR A 34 -4.94 23.68 1.60
N GLY A 35 -5.04 23.36 2.89
CA GLY A 35 -6.10 23.83 3.78
C GLY A 35 -7.50 23.49 3.28
N GLN A 36 -8.41 24.47 3.31
CA GLN A 36 -9.81 24.28 2.93
C GLN A 36 -9.99 23.74 1.50
N ALA A 37 -9.10 24.08 0.58
CA ALA A 37 -9.16 23.56 -0.79
C ALA A 37 -8.92 22.04 -0.86
N ALA A 38 -8.17 21.48 0.10
CA ALA A 38 -8.02 20.04 0.24
C ALA A 38 -9.30 19.38 0.76
N ASP A 39 -9.98 19.99 1.74
CA ASP A 39 -11.24 19.48 2.26
C ASP A 39 -12.32 19.39 1.17
N GLU A 40 -12.40 20.39 0.28
CA GLU A 40 -13.33 20.39 -0.85
C GLU A 40 -13.06 19.23 -1.82
N ILE A 41 -11.78 18.98 -2.16
CA ILE A 41 -11.40 17.87 -3.04
C ILE A 41 -11.73 16.52 -2.36
N LEU A 42 -11.31 16.35 -1.11
CA LEU A 42 -11.54 15.12 -0.37
C LEU A 42 -13.03 14.81 -0.18
N ASN A 43 -13.85 15.83 0.11
CA ASN A 43 -15.30 15.65 0.20
C ASN A 43 -15.90 15.15 -1.12
N ASN A 44 -15.43 15.64 -2.26
CA ASN A 44 -15.87 15.17 -3.57
C ASN A 44 -15.44 13.72 -3.83
N VAL A 45 -14.19 13.37 -3.50
CA VAL A 45 -13.68 12.00 -3.65
C VAL A 45 -14.45 11.05 -2.73
N TYR A 46 -14.59 11.37 -1.45
CA TYR A 46 -15.27 10.52 -0.47
C TYR A 46 -16.80 10.45 -0.69
N GLY A 47 -17.39 11.44 -1.34
CA GLY A 47 -18.77 11.38 -1.82
C GLY A 47 -18.98 10.31 -2.89
N LYS A 48 -17.96 10.06 -3.73
CA LYS A 48 -17.98 9.02 -4.77
C LYS A 48 -17.42 7.67 -4.27
N TYR A 49 -16.39 7.72 -3.47
CA TYR A 49 -15.68 6.55 -2.90
C TYR A 49 -15.66 6.65 -1.38
N PRO A 50 -16.76 6.25 -0.69
CA PRO A 50 -16.90 6.46 0.75
C PRO A 50 -15.84 5.66 1.53
N GLN A 51 -15.37 6.29 2.61
CA GLN A 51 -14.50 5.63 3.58
C GLN A 51 -15.30 4.60 4.38
N SER A 52 -14.66 3.49 4.69
CA SER A 52 -15.21 2.53 5.65
C SER A 52 -15.08 3.10 7.07
N ASN A 53 -16.05 2.83 7.95
CA ASN A 53 -15.87 3.13 9.36
C ASN A 53 -14.71 2.26 9.90
N PRO A 54 -13.64 2.87 10.44
CA PRO A 54 -12.45 2.13 10.88
C PRO A 54 -12.72 1.11 12.00
N ASP A 55 -13.77 1.34 12.76
CA ASP A 55 -14.14 0.51 13.93
C ASP A 55 -15.11 -0.63 13.57
N THR A 56 -15.55 -0.73 12.31
CA THR A 56 -16.44 -1.81 11.88
C THR A 56 -15.70 -3.14 11.83
N PRO A 57 -16.13 -4.17 12.57
CA PRO A 57 -15.52 -5.50 12.52
C PRO A 57 -15.63 -6.12 11.12
N LEU A 58 -14.66 -6.95 10.77
CA LEU A 58 -14.65 -7.63 9.46
C LEU A 58 -15.89 -8.50 9.25
N GLU A 59 -16.38 -9.13 10.31
CA GLU A 59 -17.58 -9.96 10.32
C GLU A 59 -18.83 -9.19 9.86
N GLU A 60 -18.95 -7.94 10.30
CA GLU A 60 -20.06 -7.05 9.93
C GLU A 60 -19.93 -6.58 8.48
N LEU A 61 -18.70 -6.25 8.04
CA LEU A 61 -18.43 -5.82 6.66
C LEU A 61 -18.71 -6.92 5.64
N LEU A 62 -18.62 -8.19 6.05
CA LEU A 62 -18.83 -9.36 5.19
C LEU A 62 -20.20 -10.01 5.40
N GLU A 63 -21.10 -9.39 6.15
CA GLU A 63 -22.42 -9.97 6.40
C GLU A 63 -23.21 -10.11 5.10
N GLY A 64 -23.67 -11.34 4.83
CA GLY A 64 -24.46 -11.66 3.64
C GLY A 64 -23.69 -11.79 2.33
N VAL A 65 -22.35 -11.64 2.35
CA VAL A 65 -21.48 -11.74 1.17
C VAL A 65 -20.57 -12.96 1.27
N ALA A 66 -20.21 -13.57 0.13
CA ALA A 66 -19.17 -14.61 0.12
C ALA A 66 -17.82 -14.01 0.56
N ILE A 67 -17.14 -14.67 1.50
CA ILE A 67 -15.94 -14.10 2.18
C ILE A 67 -14.90 -13.58 1.18
N HIS A 68 -14.51 -14.39 0.19
CA HIS A 68 -13.51 -14.00 -0.80
C HIS A 68 -13.96 -12.82 -1.64
N GLN A 69 -15.23 -12.79 -2.07
CA GLN A 69 -15.79 -11.67 -2.80
C GLN A 69 -15.79 -10.40 -1.96
N GLY A 70 -16.23 -10.48 -0.70
CA GLY A 70 -16.27 -9.31 0.19
C GLY A 70 -14.88 -8.76 0.49
N ILE A 71 -13.87 -9.61 0.70
CA ILE A 71 -12.47 -9.15 0.87
C ILE A 71 -11.98 -8.50 -0.42
N GLN A 72 -12.25 -9.07 -1.59
CA GLN A 72 -11.88 -8.46 -2.87
C GLN A 72 -12.52 -7.09 -3.05
N GLU A 73 -13.80 -6.95 -2.72
CA GLU A 73 -14.50 -5.66 -2.77
C GLU A 73 -13.89 -4.62 -1.82
N LEU A 74 -13.42 -5.03 -0.64
CA LEU A 74 -12.73 -4.15 0.30
C LEU A 74 -11.36 -3.70 -0.24
N ILE A 75 -10.61 -4.59 -0.89
CA ILE A 75 -9.35 -4.25 -1.58
C ILE A 75 -9.63 -3.20 -2.67
N ILE A 76 -10.58 -3.50 -3.57
CA ILE A 76 -10.95 -2.60 -4.67
C ILE A 76 -11.34 -1.21 -4.13
N LYS A 77 -12.18 -1.16 -3.10
CA LYS A 77 -12.62 0.12 -2.49
C LYS A 77 -11.45 0.93 -1.93
N ALA A 78 -10.53 0.29 -1.20
CA ALA A 78 -9.39 0.98 -0.61
C ALA A 78 -8.44 1.52 -1.68
N GLU A 79 -8.04 0.70 -2.64
CA GLU A 79 -7.10 1.09 -3.69
C GLU A 79 -7.69 2.10 -4.68
N THR A 80 -8.94 1.92 -5.09
CA THR A 80 -9.62 2.89 -5.98
C THR A 80 -9.78 4.25 -5.30
N ARG A 81 -10.11 4.28 -4.00
CA ARG A 81 -10.26 5.55 -3.26
C ARG A 81 -8.93 6.27 -3.11
N GLU A 82 -7.86 5.56 -2.74
CA GLU A 82 -6.51 6.12 -2.68
C GLU A 82 -6.10 6.71 -4.03
N ALA A 83 -6.25 5.96 -5.10
CA ALA A 83 -5.92 6.40 -6.46
C ALA A 83 -6.75 7.62 -6.89
N ALA A 84 -8.06 7.64 -6.61
CA ALA A 84 -8.92 8.78 -6.90
C ALA A 84 -8.50 10.03 -6.11
N THR A 85 -8.06 9.87 -4.87
CA THR A 85 -7.52 10.96 -4.06
C THR A 85 -6.27 11.54 -4.74
N ILE A 86 -5.30 10.71 -5.09
CA ILE A 86 -4.08 11.15 -5.76
C ILE A 86 -4.39 11.82 -7.10
N ALA A 87 -5.25 11.22 -7.93
CA ALA A 87 -5.66 11.75 -9.22
C ALA A 87 -6.24 13.16 -9.10
N ALA A 88 -7.17 13.37 -8.17
CA ALA A 88 -7.84 14.66 -7.97
C ALA A 88 -6.87 15.78 -7.54
N PHE A 89 -5.90 15.47 -6.70
CA PHE A 89 -4.88 16.45 -6.30
C PHE A 89 -3.86 16.70 -7.40
N CYS A 90 -3.42 15.68 -8.12
CA CYS A 90 -2.51 15.82 -9.26
C CYS A 90 -3.17 16.58 -10.43
N GLU A 91 -4.46 16.39 -10.68
CA GLU A 91 -5.21 17.17 -11.68
C GLU A 91 -5.19 18.67 -11.35
N LYS A 92 -5.33 19.04 -10.07
CA LYS A 92 -5.41 20.43 -9.65
C LYS A 92 -4.06 21.11 -9.44
N TYR A 93 -3.06 20.37 -8.92
CA TYR A 93 -1.79 20.95 -8.47
C TYR A 93 -0.55 20.34 -9.17
N GLY A 94 -0.75 19.40 -10.11
CA GLY A 94 0.33 18.84 -10.92
C GLY A 94 1.40 18.11 -10.10
N ASP A 95 2.65 18.31 -10.52
CA ASP A 95 3.82 17.65 -9.94
C ASP A 95 4.04 17.98 -8.45
N GLU A 96 3.64 19.17 -7.99
CA GLU A 96 3.75 19.53 -6.58
C GLU A 96 2.93 18.59 -5.69
N ALA A 97 1.71 18.24 -6.11
CA ALA A 97 0.88 17.28 -5.37
C ALA A 97 1.45 15.87 -5.46
N LYS A 98 1.98 15.46 -6.62
CA LYS A 98 2.65 14.17 -6.79
C LYS A 98 3.84 14.02 -5.84
N GLU A 99 4.75 14.99 -5.82
CA GLU A 99 5.92 14.98 -4.95
C GLU A 99 5.54 14.92 -3.47
N LEU A 100 4.53 15.69 -3.07
CA LEU A 100 4.01 15.67 -1.70
C LEU A 100 3.41 14.31 -1.34
N ALA A 101 2.63 13.70 -2.24
CA ALA A 101 2.03 12.39 -2.02
C ALA A 101 3.09 11.28 -1.89
N VAL A 102 4.08 11.27 -2.77
CA VAL A 102 5.18 10.30 -2.77
C VAL A 102 6.00 10.43 -1.48
N LYS A 103 6.30 11.67 -1.05
CA LYS A 103 6.98 11.91 0.22
C LYS A 103 6.15 11.45 1.42
N ALA A 104 4.87 11.80 1.47
CA ALA A 104 3.98 11.42 2.56
C ALA A 104 3.81 9.89 2.62
N ALA A 105 3.74 9.21 1.47
CA ALA A 105 3.72 7.75 1.41
C ALA A 105 5.01 7.15 2.00
N HIS A 106 6.18 7.71 1.70
CA HIS A 106 7.44 7.27 2.32
C HIS A 106 7.39 7.39 3.84
N ASP A 107 7.03 8.59 4.34
CA ASP A 107 6.97 8.87 5.77
C ASP A 107 5.99 7.92 6.49
N CYS A 108 4.83 7.66 5.87
CA CYS A 108 3.88 6.63 6.32
C CYS A 108 4.52 5.23 6.35
N GLY A 109 5.27 4.88 5.30
CA GLY A 109 6.02 3.62 5.24
C GLY A 109 6.97 3.46 6.41
N VAL A 110 7.75 4.50 6.73
CA VAL A 110 8.68 4.50 7.88
C VAL A 110 7.92 4.25 9.19
N GLU A 111 6.79 4.90 9.43
CA GLU A 111 5.99 4.68 10.63
C GLU A 111 5.41 3.26 10.69
N CYS A 112 4.88 2.76 9.57
CA CYS A 112 4.37 1.40 9.48
C CYS A 112 5.47 0.35 9.71
N GLY A 113 6.66 0.54 9.16
CA GLY A 113 7.81 -0.34 9.36
C GLY A 113 8.28 -0.37 10.80
N LYS A 114 8.41 0.79 11.46
CA LYS A 114 8.73 0.88 12.90
C LYS A 114 7.71 0.13 13.75
N LYS A 115 6.43 0.33 13.47
CA LYS A 115 5.35 -0.36 14.19
C LYS A 115 5.43 -1.87 13.98
N ALA A 116 5.64 -2.33 12.74
CA ALA A 116 5.78 -3.75 12.42
C ALA A 116 6.98 -4.37 13.15
N ALA A 117 8.12 -3.68 13.19
CA ALA A 117 9.29 -4.13 13.95
C ALA A 117 9.00 -4.24 15.45
N GLN A 118 8.36 -3.24 16.04
CA GLN A 118 7.99 -3.24 17.47
C GLN A 118 7.02 -4.38 17.82
N GLU A 119 5.96 -4.58 17.03
CA GLU A 119 4.97 -5.64 17.22
C GLU A 119 5.59 -7.05 17.17
N ASN A 120 6.70 -7.21 16.43
CA ASN A 120 7.41 -8.48 16.26
C ASN A 120 8.69 -8.57 17.10
N ASN A 121 8.97 -7.60 17.97
CA ASN A 121 10.19 -7.51 18.79
C ASN A 121 11.48 -7.57 17.95
N GLU A 122 11.45 -7.01 16.74
CA GLU A 122 12.62 -6.92 15.88
C GLU A 122 13.50 -5.74 16.26
N ASN A 123 14.81 -5.98 16.21
CA ASN A 123 15.81 -4.94 16.51
C ASN A 123 16.95 -5.05 15.50
N GLY A 124 16.74 -4.50 14.30
CA GLY A 124 17.71 -4.59 13.20
C GLY A 124 17.69 -5.94 12.48
N CYS A 125 16.52 -6.34 12.00
CA CYS A 125 16.33 -7.62 11.31
C CYS A 125 17.06 -7.70 9.95
N THR A 126 17.17 -8.94 9.42
CA THR A 126 17.74 -9.24 8.09
C THR A 126 16.85 -8.74 6.96
N ALA A 127 17.39 -8.69 5.73
CA ALA A 127 16.62 -8.32 4.54
C ALA A 127 15.46 -9.30 4.28
N SER A 128 15.68 -10.60 4.48
CA SER A 128 14.64 -11.62 4.37
C SER A 128 13.51 -11.38 5.39
N ARG A 129 13.86 -11.13 6.64
CA ARG A 129 12.87 -10.86 7.68
C ARG A 129 12.10 -9.57 7.43
N ALA A 130 12.75 -8.54 6.92
CA ALA A 130 12.07 -7.29 6.56
C ALA A 130 11.06 -7.49 5.41
N PHE A 131 11.38 -8.34 4.44
CA PHE A 131 10.45 -8.72 3.37
C PHE A 131 9.25 -9.51 3.92
N GLU A 132 9.46 -10.45 4.86
CA GLU A 132 8.34 -11.14 5.52
C GLU A 132 7.41 -10.17 6.24
N LEU A 133 7.96 -9.17 6.96
CA LEU A 133 7.17 -8.13 7.62
C LEU A 133 6.44 -7.25 6.59
N LEU A 134 7.08 -6.89 5.47
CA LEU A 134 6.44 -6.19 4.37
C LEU A 134 5.25 -6.99 3.83
N SER A 135 5.45 -8.27 3.52
CA SER A 135 4.40 -9.17 3.03
C SER A 135 3.22 -9.31 3.99
N GLY A 136 3.46 -9.14 5.28
CA GLY A 136 2.42 -9.12 6.33
C GLY A 136 1.62 -7.82 6.42
N ASN A 137 2.08 -6.74 5.79
CA ASN A 137 1.49 -5.40 5.90
C ASN A 137 1.10 -4.78 4.55
N PHE A 138 1.74 -5.15 3.46
CA PHE A 138 1.43 -4.63 2.13
C PHE A 138 0.31 -5.43 1.46
N CYS A 139 -0.68 -4.73 0.89
CA CYS A 139 -1.79 -5.34 0.16
C CYS A 139 -1.32 -5.66 -1.28
N ASP A 140 -0.84 -6.88 -1.47
CA ASP A 140 -0.32 -7.40 -2.73
C ASP A 140 -1.25 -8.52 -3.26
N GLY A 141 -2.55 -8.20 -3.37
CA GLY A 141 -3.60 -9.14 -3.75
C GLY A 141 -3.97 -10.16 -2.66
N MET A 142 -4.82 -11.10 -3.05
CA MET A 142 -5.16 -12.26 -2.22
C MET A 142 -4.10 -13.35 -2.35
N PRO A 143 -4.03 -14.31 -1.41
CA PRO A 143 -3.06 -15.42 -1.48
C PRO A 143 -3.14 -16.30 -2.73
N CYS A 144 -4.28 -16.26 -3.45
CA CYS A 144 -4.47 -16.95 -4.73
C CYS A 144 -4.01 -16.14 -5.95
N ASP A 145 -3.75 -14.85 -5.78
CA ASP A 145 -3.25 -13.99 -6.84
C ASP A 145 -1.74 -14.22 -7.02
N ARG A 146 -1.22 -13.83 -8.16
CA ARG A 146 0.22 -13.87 -8.43
C ARG A 146 0.89 -12.62 -7.85
N GLY A 147 0.96 -12.55 -6.52
CA GLY A 147 1.72 -11.53 -5.81
C GLY A 147 3.24 -11.74 -5.93
N ALA A 148 3.98 -11.09 -5.03
CA ALA A 148 5.44 -11.15 -5.01
C ALA A 148 5.98 -12.59 -4.99
N GLN A 149 6.95 -12.88 -5.88
CA GLN A 149 7.71 -14.13 -5.92
C GLN A 149 9.15 -13.83 -5.50
N VAL A 150 9.62 -14.46 -4.42
CA VAL A 150 11.03 -14.32 -3.99
C VAL A 150 11.93 -15.09 -4.95
N THR A 151 12.88 -14.40 -5.55
CA THR A 151 13.83 -14.95 -6.54
C THR A 151 15.25 -15.09 -6.01
N ASP A 152 15.61 -14.32 -4.99
CA ASP A 152 16.88 -14.43 -4.26
C ASP A 152 16.65 -14.07 -2.80
N GLU A 153 17.19 -14.87 -1.87
CA GLU A 153 16.95 -14.69 -0.44
C GLU A 153 18.21 -14.97 0.37
N SER A 154 18.60 -13.99 1.15
CA SER A 154 19.65 -14.09 2.16
C SER A 154 19.42 -13.10 3.30
N ASP A 155 20.22 -13.21 4.36
CA ASP A 155 20.18 -12.24 5.47
C ASP A 155 20.52 -10.82 5.02
N ALA A 156 21.42 -10.68 4.05
CA ALA A 156 21.89 -9.37 3.58
C ALA A 156 21.03 -8.80 2.45
N ARG A 157 20.39 -9.66 1.64
CA ARG A 157 19.67 -9.26 0.44
C ARG A 157 18.47 -10.17 0.19
N THR A 158 17.33 -9.57 -0.19
CA THR A 158 16.16 -10.30 -0.66
C THR A 158 15.58 -9.61 -1.86
N THR A 159 15.44 -10.35 -2.97
CA THR A 159 14.87 -9.88 -4.24
C THR A 159 13.57 -10.60 -4.52
N TRP A 160 12.58 -9.86 -4.98
CA TRP A 160 11.29 -10.40 -5.41
C TRP A 160 10.82 -9.76 -6.71
N ASP A 161 10.03 -10.48 -7.45
CA ASP A 161 9.44 -10.02 -8.71
C ASP A 161 7.90 -10.08 -8.70
N HIS A 162 7.32 -9.39 -9.69
CA HIS A 162 5.93 -9.50 -10.09
C HIS A 162 5.88 -9.52 -11.61
N THR A 163 5.27 -10.55 -12.18
CA THR A 163 5.09 -10.68 -13.63
C THR A 163 3.86 -9.96 -14.16
N GLU A 164 2.96 -9.56 -13.28
CA GLU A 164 1.74 -8.79 -13.57
C GLU A 164 1.54 -7.74 -12.47
N CYS A 165 0.96 -6.58 -12.84
CA CYS A 165 0.57 -5.59 -11.84
C CYS A 165 -0.92 -5.76 -11.51
N ILE A 166 -1.23 -6.28 -10.35
CA ILE A 166 -2.61 -6.50 -9.88
C ILE A 166 -3.34 -5.20 -9.53
N HIS A 167 -2.62 -4.10 -9.35
CA HIS A 167 -3.16 -2.79 -8.95
C HIS A 167 -3.59 -1.93 -10.15
N GLU A 168 -3.04 -2.19 -11.35
CA GLU A 168 -3.15 -1.32 -12.52
C GLU A 168 -4.60 -0.95 -12.87
N SER A 169 -5.50 -1.94 -12.88
CA SER A 169 -6.91 -1.71 -13.22
C SER A 169 -7.60 -0.78 -12.22
N TYR A 170 -7.38 -0.97 -10.93
CA TYR A 170 -7.99 -0.16 -9.87
C TYR A 170 -7.55 1.30 -9.95
N TRP A 171 -6.27 1.53 -10.24
CA TRP A 171 -5.71 2.87 -10.35
C TRP A 171 -6.19 3.58 -11.61
N LYS A 172 -6.20 2.89 -12.77
CA LYS A 172 -6.70 3.43 -14.03
C LYS A 172 -8.21 3.73 -13.99
N ASP A 173 -9.00 2.84 -13.40
CA ASP A 173 -10.44 3.02 -13.24
C ASP A 173 -10.79 4.23 -12.34
N ALA A 174 -9.90 4.57 -11.41
CA ALA A 174 -9.99 5.77 -10.59
C ALA A 174 -9.53 7.05 -11.30
N GLY A 175 -8.94 6.95 -12.50
CA GLY A 175 -8.39 8.08 -13.25
C GLY A 175 -6.98 8.49 -12.83
N ALA A 176 -6.28 7.68 -12.04
CA ALA A 176 -4.91 7.98 -11.64
C ALA A 176 -3.89 7.56 -12.71
N SER A 177 -2.75 8.29 -12.79
CA SER A 177 -1.59 7.83 -13.57
C SER A 177 -1.02 6.56 -12.96
N PHE A 178 -0.79 5.57 -13.81
CA PHE A 178 -0.20 4.31 -13.41
C PHE A 178 1.21 4.49 -12.84
N GLU A 179 2.00 5.35 -13.49
CA GLU A 179 3.35 5.68 -13.07
C GLU A 179 3.37 6.39 -11.71
N THR A 180 2.47 7.37 -11.51
CA THR A 180 2.38 8.10 -10.24
C THR A 180 2.02 7.19 -9.07
N MET A 181 1.05 6.29 -9.26
CA MET A 181 0.65 5.34 -8.23
C MET A 181 1.76 4.31 -7.96
N CYS A 182 2.46 3.86 -9.00
CA CYS A 182 3.62 2.97 -8.85
C CYS A 182 4.73 3.65 -8.03
N GLU A 183 5.06 4.92 -8.32
CA GLU A 183 6.03 5.69 -7.55
C GLU A 183 5.62 5.86 -6.08
N LEU A 184 4.34 6.14 -5.83
CA LEU A 184 3.80 6.29 -4.47
C LEU A 184 3.96 4.99 -3.67
N VAL A 185 3.52 3.87 -4.23
CA VAL A 185 3.62 2.55 -3.59
C VAL A 185 5.08 2.14 -3.39
N THR A 186 5.94 2.37 -4.39
CA THR A 186 7.38 2.11 -4.33
C THR A 186 8.04 2.91 -3.20
N SER A 187 7.66 4.18 -3.06
CA SER A 187 8.16 5.06 -1.99
C SER A 187 7.72 4.57 -0.60
N TRP A 188 6.47 4.11 -0.47
CA TRP A 188 5.99 3.52 0.78
C TRP A 188 6.77 2.25 1.15
N ILE A 189 7.03 1.36 0.17
CA ILE A 189 7.84 0.13 0.38
C ILE A 189 9.27 0.47 0.82
N ALA A 190 9.87 1.50 0.21
CA ALA A 190 11.19 1.99 0.62
C ALA A 190 11.18 2.48 2.07
N GLY A 191 10.21 3.31 2.44
CA GLY A 191 10.04 3.80 3.80
C GLY A 191 9.77 2.68 4.81
N PHE A 192 8.98 1.67 4.43
CA PHE A 192 8.71 0.51 5.29
C PHE A 192 10.00 -0.24 5.64
N GLY A 193 10.83 -0.53 4.65
CA GLY A 193 12.14 -1.17 4.87
C GLY A 193 13.04 -0.35 5.79
N GLU A 194 13.14 0.97 5.56
CA GLU A 194 13.88 1.90 6.43
C GLU A 194 13.35 1.90 7.86
N GLY A 195 12.02 1.88 8.01
CA GLY A 195 11.36 1.86 9.32
C GLY A 195 11.62 0.57 10.10
N VAL A 196 11.69 -0.58 9.42
CA VAL A 196 11.99 -1.88 10.02
C VAL A 196 13.46 -1.95 10.43
N ASN A 197 14.37 -1.54 9.56
CA ASN A 197 15.80 -1.47 9.82
C ASN A 197 16.43 -0.32 9.02
N PRO A 198 16.96 0.74 9.66
CA PRO A 198 17.53 1.90 8.96
C PRO A 198 18.70 1.59 8.01
N LYS A 199 19.29 0.40 8.10
CA LYS A 199 20.32 -0.06 7.18
C LYS A 199 19.77 -0.67 5.89
N ILE A 200 18.46 -0.93 5.81
CA ILE A 200 17.84 -1.45 4.60
C ILE A 200 17.75 -0.35 3.56
N LYS A 201 18.24 -0.67 2.37
CA LYS A 201 18.03 0.10 1.15
C LYS A 201 17.09 -0.68 0.23
N TYR A 202 16.11 0.02 -0.28
CA TYR A 202 15.20 -0.49 -1.28
C TYR A 202 15.63 -0.03 -2.68
N THR A 203 15.55 -0.93 -3.64
CA THR A 203 15.70 -0.61 -5.07
C THR A 203 14.59 -1.29 -5.88
N ARG A 204 14.10 -0.59 -6.91
CA ARG A 204 13.22 -1.11 -7.95
C ARG A 204 13.97 -1.04 -9.27
N GLU A 205 14.50 -2.19 -9.73
CA GLU A 205 15.33 -2.26 -10.95
C GLU A 205 14.49 -2.20 -12.22
N LYS A 206 13.26 -2.81 -12.16
CA LYS A 206 12.30 -2.84 -13.25
C LYS A 206 10.89 -2.55 -12.71
N ALA A 207 10.07 -1.90 -13.51
CA ALA A 207 8.69 -1.63 -13.16
C ALA A 207 7.77 -1.64 -14.40
N ILE A 208 6.71 -2.44 -14.34
CA ILE A 208 5.70 -2.57 -15.40
C ILE A 208 5.09 -1.20 -15.75
N ALA A 209 4.89 -0.35 -14.75
CA ALA A 209 4.35 1.00 -14.97
C ALA A 209 5.24 1.89 -15.85
N PHE A 210 6.52 1.57 -16.00
CA PHE A 210 7.48 2.30 -16.84
C PHE A 210 7.85 1.54 -18.12
N GLY A 211 7.09 0.48 -18.46
CA GLY A 211 7.21 -0.25 -19.71
C GLY A 211 8.06 -1.52 -19.65
N ASP A 212 8.51 -1.92 -18.47
CA ASP A 212 9.19 -3.22 -18.32
C ASP A 212 8.16 -4.37 -18.34
N SER A 213 8.64 -5.59 -18.65
CA SER A 213 7.82 -6.80 -18.68
C SER A 213 7.48 -7.36 -17.29
N GLU A 214 8.16 -6.88 -16.26
CA GLU A 214 8.06 -7.34 -14.87
C GLU A 214 8.48 -6.23 -13.90
N CYS A 215 8.12 -6.36 -12.62
CA CYS A 215 8.71 -5.56 -11.56
C CYS A 215 9.79 -6.37 -10.83
N ILE A 216 10.97 -5.78 -10.60
CA ILE A 216 12.02 -6.38 -9.77
C ILE A 216 12.36 -5.44 -8.63
N SER A 217 12.23 -5.93 -7.42
CA SER A 217 12.45 -5.17 -6.18
C SER A 217 13.43 -5.88 -5.27
N THR A 218 14.21 -5.11 -4.54
CA THR A 218 15.24 -5.65 -3.64
C THR A 218 15.30 -4.86 -2.34
N TYR A 219 15.35 -5.57 -1.21
CA TYR A 219 15.87 -5.06 0.04
C TYR A 219 17.32 -5.51 0.21
N GLU A 220 18.21 -4.60 0.54
CA GLU A 220 19.63 -4.88 0.80
C GLU A 220 20.10 -4.14 2.04
N ILE A 221 20.84 -4.81 2.92
CA ILE A 221 21.43 -4.21 4.11
C ILE A 221 22.75 -3.53 3.73
N SER A 222 22.80 -2.21 3.94
CA SER A 222 24.03 -1.43 3.78
C SER A 222 25.06 -1.83 4.84
N ALA A 223 26.30 -1.97 4.42
CA ALA A 223 27.43 -2.28 5.29
C ALA A 223 27.65 -1.21 6.38
#